data_bb344a66617d20356e27ed92905fa65b
#
_entry.id   bb344a66617d20356e27ed92905fa65b
#
_cell.length_a   1.000
_cell.length_b   1.000
_cell.length_c   1.000
_cell.angle_alpha   90.00
_cell.angle_beta   90.00
_cell.angle_gamma   90.00
#
_symmetry.space_group_name_H-M   'P 1'
#
loop_
_entity.id
_entity.type
_entity.pdbx_description
1 polymer ?
#
loop_
_entity_poly.entity_id
_entity_poly.type
_entity_poly.pdbx_seq_one_letter_code
_entity_poly.pdbx_strand_id
1 'polypeptide(L)'
;YMAALTARPEIKSAQTTFNPNFPQYEIDIDAAACKKAGISPKDILSTLQGYYGGLYASNFNRFGKMYRVMVQADPDLRKNMESMKNIKVKSGNDMAPISQFITMKKVYGPDIISRFNMYTAIKVMVAPADGYTSGQALKAIDEVAKTTLPAGFDYELGGMAREEARSEERR
;
A
#
# COMPACT_ATOMS: atom_id res chain seq x y z
N TYR A 1 -7.40 9.97 17.16
CA TYR A 1 -8.72 9.38 16.96
C TYR A 1 -8.78 7.95 17.53
N MET A 2 -7.95 7.01 17.05
CA MET A 2 -7.92 5.60 17.53
C MET A 2 -7.81 5.49 19.05
N ALA A 3 -6.85 6.20 19.67
CA ALA A 3 -6.68 6.21 21.12
C ALA A 3 -7.90 6.75 21.85
N ALA A 4 -8.56 7.77 21.33
CA ALA A 4 -9.79 8.31 21.92
C ALA A 4 -10.98 7.34 21.80
N LEU A 5 -11.07 6.59 20.71
CA LEU A 5 -12.07 5.52 20.58
C LEU A 5 -11.85 4.41 21.60
N THR A 6 -10.62 3.95 21.75
CA THR A 6 -10.29 2.86 22.68
C THR A 6 -10.47 3.26 24.15
N ALA A 7 -10.44 4.55 24.46
CA ALA A 7 -10.68 5.07 25.81
C ALA A 7 -12.18 5.08 26.22
N ARG A 8 -13.09 4.84 25.28
CA ARG A 8 -14.55 4.82 25.57
C ARG A 8 -14.97 3.48 26.13
N PRO A 9 -15.79 3.46 27.18
CA PRO A 9 -16.28 2.21 27.79
C PRO A 9 -17.18 1.38 26.85
N GLU A 10 -17.84 2.03 25.87
CA GLU A 10 -18.70 1.36 24.90
C GLU A 10 -17.91 0.59 23.82
N ILE A 11 -16.58 0.82 23.73
CA ILE A 11 -15.73 0.27 22.68
C ILE A 11 -14.72 -0.71 23.27
N LYS A 12 -14.79 -1.96 22.83
CA LYS A 12 -13.85 -3.03 23.21
C LYS A 12 -12.52 -2.88 22.47
N SER A 13 -12.56 -2.60 21.20
CA SER A 13 -11.37 -2.43 20.36
C SER A 13 -11.62 -1.57 19.14
N ALA A 14 -10.62 -0.81 18.75
CA ALA A 14 -10.58 -0.10 17.49
C ALA A 14 -9.29 -0.48 16.75
N GLN A 15 -9.41 -1.00 15.53
CA GLN A 15 -8.27 -1.53 14.78
C GLN A 15 -8.27 -0.99 13.34
N THR A 16 -7.08 -0.84 12.78
CA THR A 16 -6.90 -0.50 11.37
C THR A 16 -5.79 -1.36 10.76
N THR A 17 -5.93 -1.67 9.49
CA THR A 17 -4.87 -2.33 8.71
C THR A 17 -3.89 -1.33 8.09
N PHE A 18 -4.15 -0.03 8.24
CA PHE A 18 -3.27 1.01 7.72
C PHE A 18 -1.95 1.06 8.49
N ASN A 19 -0.85 0.93 7.76
CA ASN A 19 0.50 1.06 8.31
C ASN A 19 1.22 2.25 7.66
N PRO A 20 1.44 3.36 8.40
CA PRO A 20 2.14 4.53 7.86
C PRO A 20 3.66 4.33 7.76
N ASN A 21 4.21 3.33 8.46
CA ASN A 21 5.65 3.10 8.59
C ASN A 21 6.09 1.83 7.83
N PHE A 22 5.46 1.53 6.71
CA PHE A 22 5.90 0.41 5.89
C PHE A 22 7.25 0.73 5.23
N PRO A 23 8.29 -0.12 5.38
CA PRO A 23 9.60 0.14 4.81
C PRO A 23 9.56 0.00 3.29
N GLN A 24 10.04 1.02 2.60
CA GLN A 24 10.12 1.10 1.14
C GLN A 24 11.53 1.52 0.72
N TYR A 25 11.87 1.27 -0.53
CA TYR A 25 13.09 1.77 -1.14
C TYR A 25 12.72 2.75 -2.25
N GLU A 26 13.09 4.00 -2.06
CA GLU A 26 13.03 5.02 -3.10
C GLU A 26 14.26 4.88 -3.99
N ILE A 27 14.02 4.85 -5.30
CA ILE A 27 15.07 4.72 -6.30
C ILE A 27 15.16 6.06 -7.03
N ASP A 28 16.31 6.69 -6.93
CA ASP A 28 16.66 7.89 -7.69
C ASP A 28 17.58 7.51 -8.84
N ILE A 29 17.22 7.92 -10.07
CA ILE A 29 17.95 7.58 -11.29
C ILE A 29 18.78 8.79 -11.73
N ASP A 30 20.10 8.61 -11.84
CA ASP A 30 20.99 9.60 -12.40
C ASP A 30 20.83 9.66 -13.94
N ALA A 31 19.97 10.56 -14.37
CA ALA A 31 19.70 10.77 -15.79
C ALA A 31 20.94 11.23 -16.57
N ALA A 32 21.89 11.92 -15.95
CA ALA A 32 23.10 12.38 -16.59
C ALA A 32 24.07 11.22 -16.84
N ALA A 33 24.26 10.33 -15.84
CA ALA A 33 25.03 9.12 -16.01
C ALA A 33 24.41 8.19 -17.06
N CYS A 34 23.09 8.01 -17.04
CA CYS A 34 22.36 7.24 -18.05
C CYS A 34 22.60 7.76 -19.47
N LYS A 35 22.48 9.08 -19.66
CA LYS A 35 22.71 9.70 -20.99
C LYS A 35 24.12 9.49 -21.48
N LYS A 36 25.13 9.61 -20.62
CA LYS A 36 26.54 9.36 -20.97
C LYS A 36 26.79 7.91 -21.40
N ALA A 37 26.12 6.96 -20.77
CA ALA A 37 26.22 5.54 -21.07
C ALA A 37 25.29 5.07 -22.21
N GLY A 38 24.48 5.97 -22.78
CA GLY A 38 23.52 5.61 -23.82
C GLY A 38 22.38 4.71 -23.33
N ILE A 39 22.06 4.77 -22.04
CA ILE A 39 21.00 3.97 -21.41
C ILE A 39 19.77 4.84 -21.18
N SER A 40 18.59 4.30 -21.51
CA SER A 40 17.33 4.96 -21.18
C SER A 40 16.94 4.70 -19.72
N PRO A 41 16.47 5.68 -18.95
CA PRO A 41 15.85 5.46 -17.64
C PRO A 41 14.73 4.41 -17.68
N LYS A 42 14.01 4.31 -18.79
CA LYS A 42 13.00 3.28 -19.02
C LYS A 42 13.59 1.86 -18.97
N ASP A 43 14.78 1.67 -19.54
CA ASP A 43 15.42 0.34 -19.56
C ASP A 43 15.86 -0.08 -18.16
N ILE A 44 16.28 0.88 -17.34
CA ILE A 44 16.57 0.65 -15.92
C ILE A 44 15.30 0.21 -15.17
N LEU A 45 14.20 0.96 -15.33
CA LEU A 45 12.93 0.65 -14.67
C LEU A 45 12.36 -0.69 -15.11
N SER A 46 12.42 -1.00 -16.42
CA SER A 46 11.93 -2.29 -16.93
C SER A 46 12.79 -3.47 -16.44
N THR A 47 14.09 -3.26 -16.33
CA THR A 47 15.00 -4.28 -15.74
C THR A 47 14.65 -4.53 -14.27
N LEU A 48 14.50 -3.47 -13.48
CA LEU A 48 14.09 -3.57 -12.08
C LEU A 48 12.71 -4.21 -11.92
N GLN A 49 11.76 -3.86 -12.79
CA GLN A 49 10.45 -4.50 -12.83
C GLN A 49 10.56 -6.00 -13.07
N GLY A 50 11.38 -6.44 -14.03
CA GLY A 50 11.59 -7.86 -14.31
C GLY A 50 12.20 -8.60 -13.11
N TYR A 51 13.11 -7.97 -12.37
CA TYR A 51 13.74 -8.58 -11.20
C TYR A 51 12.81 -8.62 -9.98
N TYR A 52 12.18 -7.51 -9.62
CA TYR A 52 11.43 -7.36 -8.35
C TYR A 52 9.92 -7.49 -8.52
N GLY A 53 9.35 -6.89 -9.56
CA GLY A 53 7.90 -6.82 -9.76
C GLY A 53 7.32 -7.98 -10.58
N GLY A 54 8.17 -8.65 -11.34
CA GLY A 54 7.73 -9.63 -12.33
C GLY A 54 7.26 -8.99 -13.65
N LEU A 55 7.69 -9.57 -14.75
CA LEU A 55 7.33 -9.16 -16.11
C LEU A 55 6.30 -10.14 -16.66
N TYR A 56 5.15 -9.61 -17.08
CA TYR A 56 4.18 -10.41 -17.82
C TYR A 56 4.72 -10.70 -19.22
N ALA A 57 4.93 -11.97 -19.53
CA ALA A 57 5.48 -12.40 -20.81
C ALA A 57 4.39 -12.82 -21.81
N SER A 58 3.46 -13.70 -21.39
CA SER A 58 2.41 -14.22 -22.26
C SER A 58 1.32 -14.94 -21.48
N ASN A 59 0.31 -15.46 -22.20
CA ASN A 59 -0.65 -16.41 -21.69
C ASN A 59 -0.52 -17.73 -22.45
N PHE A 60 -0.87 -18.84 -21.80
CA PHE A 60 -1.11 -20.11 -22.45
C PHE A 60 -2.39 -20.76 -21.94
N ASN A 61 -3.05 -21.52 -22.80
CA ASN A 61 -4.26 -22.26 -22.44
C ASN A 61 -3.91 -23.72 -22.19
N ARG A 62 -4.35 -24.25 -21.04
CA ARG A 62 -4.23 -25.67 -20.71
C ARG A 62 -5.44 -26.12 -19.89
N PHE A 63 -5.99 -27.29 -20.23
CA PHE A 63 -7.17 -27.85 -19.57
C PHE A 63 -8.39 -26.88 -19.51
N GLY A 64 -8.62 -26.13 -20.58
CA GLY A 64 -9.72 -25.15 -20.65
C GLY A 64 -9.56 -23.91 -19.78
N LYS A 65 -8.38 -23.70 -19.17
CA LYS A 65 -8.04 -22.51 -18.36
C LYS A 65 -6.89 -21.75 -18.98
N MET A 66 -6.96 -20.42 -18.84
CA MET A 66 -5.89 -19.52 -19.26
C MET A 66 -4.93 -19.27 -18.09
N TYR A 67 -3.65 -19.51 -18.32
CA TYR A 67 -2.58 -19.26 -17.36
C TYR A 67 -1.72 -18.10 -17.81
N ARG A 68 -1.34 -17.24 -16.87
CA ARG A 68 -0.40 -16.15 -17.11
C ARG A 68 1.04 -16.62 -16.89
N VAL A 69 1.93 -16.27 -17.82
CA VAL A 69 3.36 -16.50 -17.69
C VAL A 69 4.00 -15.22 -17.15
N MET A 70 4.55 -15.31 -15.95
CA MET A 70 5.29 -14.21 -15.32
C MET A 70 6.75 -14.59 -15.23
N VAL A 71 7.64 -13.67 -15.65
CA VAL A 71 9.10 -13.84 -15.52
C VAL A 71 9.58 -12.93 -14.39
N GLN A 72 10.28 -13.51 -13.44
CA GLN A 72 10.81 -12.80 -12.28
C GLN A 72 12.14 -13.41 -11.88
N ALA A 73 13.02 -12.62 -11.28
CA ALA A 73 14.27 -13.16 -10.75
C ALA A 73 14.03 -14.16 -9.61
N ASP A 74 14.95 -15.10 -9.47
CA ASP A 74 14.95 -16.03 -8.35
C ASP A 74 14.93 -15.30 -7.01
N PRO A 75 14.19 -15.80 -5.98
CA PRO A 75 14.14 -15.18 -4.66
C PRO A 75 15.50 -14.86 -4.06
N ASP A 76 16.52 -15.71 -4.29
CA ASP A 76 17.87 -15.50 -3.76
C ASP A 76 18.57 -14.28 -4.36
N LEU A 77 18.22 -13.91 -5.60
CA LEU A 77 18.76 -12.74 -6.29
C LEU A 77 18.05 -11.43 -5.97
N ARG A 78 16.98 -11.44 -5.15
CA ARG A 78 16.18 -10.26 -4.81
C ARG A 78 15.89 -10.08 -3.31
N LYS A 79 16.59 -10.84 -2.44
CA LYS A 79 16.40 -10.80 -0.98
C LYS A 79 16.83 -9.50 -0.34
N ASN A 80 17.93 -8.93 -0.78
CA ASN A 80 18.62 -7.82 -0.14
C ASN A 80 19.03 -6.76 -1.14
N MET A 81 19.34 -5.60 -0.60
CA MET A 81 19.86 -4.44 -1.35
C MET A 81 21.20 -4.74 -2.05
N GLU A 82 22.02 -5.64 -1.48
CA GLU A 82 23.29 -6.05 -2.08
C GLU A 82 23.09 -6.86 -3.37
N SER A 83 22.04 -7.64 -3.47
CA SER A 83 21.69 -8.39 -4.69
C SER A 83 21.49 -7.46 -5.88
N MET A 84 21.06 -6.23 -5.65
CA MET A 84 20.87 -5.23 -6.71
C MET A 84 22.18 -4.82 -7.38
N LYS A 85 23.30 -4.85 -6.68
CA LYS A 85 24.62 -4.55 -7.27
C LYS A 85 25.00 -5.51 -8.40
N ASN A 86 24.41 -6.70 -8.37
CA ASN A 86 24.66 -7.74 -9.38
C ASN A 86 23.77 -7.61 -10.62
N ILE A 87 22.74 -6.78 -10.55
CA ILE A 87 21.83 -6.53 -11.68
C ILE A 87 22.58 -5.72 -12.73
N LYS A 88 22.51 -6.16 -13.98
CA LYS A 88 23.13 -5.49 -15.10
C LYS A 88 22.06 -4.99 -16.07
N VAL A 89 22.30 -3.84 -16.66
CA VAL A 89 21.48 -3.23 -17.70
C VAL A 89 22.31 -3.14 -18.99
N LYS A 90 21.65 -3.28 -20.14
CA LYS A 90 22.32 -3.20 -21.43
C LYS A 90 22.72 -1.75 -21.73
N SER A 91 24.00 -1.55 -22.02
CA SER A 91 24.62 -0.27 -22.43
C SER A 91 25.28 -0.46 -23.78
N GLY A 92 24.57 -0.09 -24.86
CA GLY A 92 25.05 -0.37 -26.23
C GLY A 92 25.21 -1.89 -26.46
N ASN A 93 26.45 -2.33 -26.71
CA ASN A 93 26.79 -3.75 -26.86
C ASN A 93 27.27 -4.41 -25.55
N ASP A 94 27.47 -3.64 -24.49
CA ASP A 94 27.99 -4.12 -23.22
C ASP A 94 26.90 -4.17 -22.13
N MET A 95 27.25 -4.77 -20.99
CA MET A 95 26.41 -4.85 -19.80
C MET A 95 27.03 -4.05 -18.67
N ALA A 96 26.33 -3.02 -18.17
CA ALA A 96 26.77 -2.20 -17.06
C ALA A 96 25.99 -2.52 -15.76
N PRO A 97 26.65 -2.49 -14.60
CA PRO A 97 25.97 -2.66 -13.31
C PRO A 97 24.97 -1.53 -13.08
N ILE A 98 23.74 -1.88 -12.72
CA ILE A 98 22.66 -0.89 -12.51
C ILE A 98 22.97 0.10 -11.38
N SER A 99 23.78 -0.32 -10.41
CA SER A 99 24.21 0.49 -9.27
C SER A 99 25.02 1.75 -9.65
N GLN A 100 25.52 1.84 -10.87
CA GLN A 100 26.19 3.04 -11.37
C GLN A 100 25.21 4.16 -11.77
N PHE A 101 23.96 3.82 -11.98
CA PHE A 101 22.92 4.73 -12.51
C PHE A 101 21.82 5.04 -11.52
N ILE A 102 21.79 4.37 -10.37
CA ILE A 102 20.75 4.54 -9.38
C ILE A 102 21.32 4.75 -7.97
N THR A 103 20.63 5.55 -7.21
CA THR A 103 20.83 5.68 -5.76
C THR A 103 19.58 5.20 -5.05
N MET A 104 19.73 4.41 -3.99
CA MET A 104 18.63 3.90 -3.20
C MET A 104 18.64 4.46 -1.81
N LYS A 105 17.46 4.88 -1.36
CA LYS A 105 17.24 5.36 0.02
C LYS A 105 16.13 4.53 0.66
N LYS A 106 16.35 4.06 1.87
CA LYS A 106 15.29 3.45 2.66
C LYS A 106 14.40 4.56 3.20
N VAL A 107 13.12 4.50 2.86
CA VAL A 107 12.09 5.43 3.31
C VAL A 107 10.96 4.67 3.99
N TYR A 108 10.14 5.38 4.75
CA TYR A 108 8.97 4.82 5.38
C TYR A 108 7.75 5.57 4.88
N GLY A 109 6.73 4.84 4.52
CA GLY A 109 5.50 5.41 3.99
C GLY A 109 4.35 4.42 4.06
N PRO A 110 3.14 4.83 3.67
CA PRO A 110 2.00 3.93 3.64
C PRO A 110 2.18 2.87 2.55
N ASP A 111 1.88 1.61 2.89
CA ASP A 111 1.88 0.51 1.94
C ASP A 111 0.75 0.67 0.91
N ILE A 112 -0.45 0.96 1.40
CA ILE A 112 -1.65 1.11 0.58
C ILE A 112 -2.34 2.41 0.94
N ILE A 113 -2.68 3.20 -0.08
CA ILE A 113 -3.56 4.36 0.05
C ILE A 113 -4.94 3.95 -0.46
N SER A 114 -5.88 3.77 0.47
CA SER A 114 -7.26 3.45 0.16
C SER A 114 -8.08 4.72 -0.09
N ARG A 115 -9.12 4.60 -0.92
CA ARG A 115 -10.09 5.68 -1.15
C ARG A 115 -11.50 5.15 -0.94
N PHE A 116 -12.32 5.98 -0.36
CA PHE A 116 -13.74 5.76 -0.21
C PHE A 116 -14.49 6.98 -0.79
N ASN A 117 -15.46 6.78 -1.67
CA ASN A 117 -16.13 7.85 -2.40
C ASN A 117 -15.16 8.90 -2.98
N MET A 118 -14.05 8.45 -3.57
CA MET A 118 -12.96 9.26 -4.15
C MET A 118 -12.10 10.05 -3.13
N TYR A 119 -12.44 10.08 -1.85
CA TYR A 119 -11.63 10.67 -0.79
C TYR A 119 -10.62 9.65 -0.25
N THR A 120 -9.42 10.12 0.07
CA THR A 120 -8.44 9.28 0.76
C THR A 120 -8.95 8.92 2.14
N ALA A 121 -9.01 7.63 2.44
CA ALA A 121 -9.65 7.12 3.64
C ALA A 121 -8.83 6.03 4.32
N ILE A 122 -8.96 5.96 5.63
CA ILE A 122 -8.44 4.87 6.45
C ILE A 122 -9.62 4.12 7.05
N LYS A 123 -9.69 2.81 6.80
CA LYS A 123 -10.71 1.96 7.39
C LYS A 123 -10.36 1.66 8.85
N VAL A 124 -11.28 1.97 9.73
CA VAL A 124 -11.22 1.62 11.16
C VAL A 124 -12.32 0.61 11.46
N MET A 125 -11.95 -0.52 12.04
CA MET A 125 -12.88 -1.55 12.50
C MET A 125 -13.04 -1.39 14.01
N VAL A 126 -14.27 -1.21 14.45
CA VAL A 126 -14.61 -1.00 15.86
C VAL A 126 -15.49 -2.15 16.32
N ALA A 127 -15.17 -2.72 17.49
CA ALA A 127 -16.01 -3.71 18.15
C ALA A 127 -16.63 -3.11 19.42
N PRO A 128 -17.94 -3.28 19.66
CA PRO A 128 -18.58 -2.86 20.90
C PRO A 128 -18.06 -3.65 22.10
N ALA A 129 -18.06 -3.05 23.27
CA ALA A 129 -17.70 -3.72 24.51
C ALA A 129 -18.84 -4.63 25.00
N ASP A 130 -18.50 -5.61 25.84
CA ASP A 130 -19.45 -6.56 26.39
C ASP A 130 -20.48 -5.79 27.24
N GLY A 131 -21.76 -6.03 26.99
CA GLY A 131 -22.88 -5.34 27.64
C GLY A 131 -23.34 -4.05 26.96
N TYR A 132 -22.68 -3.61 25.90
CA TYR A 132 -23.10 -2.47 25.10
C TYR A 132 -23.68 -2.91 23.75
N THR A 133 -24.67 -2.16 23.26
CA THR A 133 -25.25 -2.39 21.93
C THR A 133 -24.42 -1.73 20.83
N SER A 134 -24.58 -2.19 19.59
CA SER A 134 -23.96 -1.56 18.42
C SER A 134 -24.37 -0.10 18.26
N GLY A 135 -25.63 0.24 18.53
CA GLY A 135 -26.13 1.64 18.49
C GLY A 135 -25.44 2.54 19.52
N GLN A 136 -25.14 2.03 20.72
CA GLN A 136 -24.36 2.78 21.71
C GLN A 136 -22.93 3.02 21.25
N ALA A 137 -22.32 2.00 20.64
CA ALA A 137 -20.97 2.14 20.06
C ALA A 137 -20.96 3.15 18.90
N LEU A 138 -21.99 3.16 18.05
CA LEU A 138 -22.12 4.14 16.94
C LEU A 138 -22.24 5.57 17.46
N LYS A 139 -23.02 5.81 18.54
CA LYS A 139 -23.08 7.12 19.20
C LYS A 139 -21.75 7.55 19.77
N ALA A 140 -21.02 6.65 20.43
CA ALA A 140 -19.69 6.92 20.96
C ALA A 140 -18.70 7.28 19.83
N ILE A 141 -18.77 6.60 18.66
CA ILE A 141 -17.96 6.93 17.48
C ILE A 141 -18.24 8.34 16.99
N ASP A 142 -19.52 8.72 16.89
CA ASP A 142 -19.94 10.06 16.45
C ASP A 142 -19.43 11.16 17.38
N GLU A 143 -19.59 10.98 18.70
CA GLU A 143 -19.11 11.90 19.72
C GLU A 143 -17.60 12.09 19.66
N VAL A 144 -16.83 10.98 19.57
CA VAL A 144 -15.38 11.03 19.44
C VAL A 144 -14.95 11.67 18.13
N ALA A 145 -15.64 11.39 17.03
CA ALA A 145 -15.35 12.00 15.74
C ALA A 145 -15.50 13.53 15.79
N LYS A 146 -16.61 14.02 16.32
CA LYS A 146 -16.88 15.48 16.45
C LYS A 146 -15.86 16.21 17.32
N THR A 147 -15.28 15.55 18.32
CA THR A 147 -14.33 16.18 19.25
C THR A 147 -12.88 16.01 18.85
N THR A 148 -12.52 14.97 18.09
CA THR A 148 -11.14 14.56 17.88
C THR A 148 -10.65 14.74 16.44
N LEU A 149 -11.57 14.70 15.45
CA LEU A 149 -11.17 14.88 14.06
C LEU A 149 -10.82 16.35 13.78
N PRO A 150 -9.65 16.63 13.18
CA PRO A 150 -9.27 18.00 12.82
C PRO A 150 -10.12 18.51 11.65
N ALA A 151 -10.15 19.80 11.45
CA ALA A 151 -10.84 20.43 10.33
C ALA A 151 -10.37 19.87 8.99
N GLY A 152 -11.31 19.52 8.11
CA GLY A 152 -11.05 18.88 6.82
C GLY A 152 -11.04 17.36 6.83
N PHE A 153 -11.23 16.74 8.01
CA PHE A 153 -11.45 15.30 8.14
C PHE A 153 -12.88 15.03 8.56
N ASP A 154 -13.44 13.96 8.03
CA ASP A 154 -14.76 13.46 8.38
C ASP A 154 -14.75 11.94 8.45
N TYR A 155 -15.84 11.33 8.88
CA TYR A 155 -15.98 9.89 8.91
C TYR A 155 -17.27 9.45 8.22
N GLU A 156 -17.27 8.25 7.67
CA GLU A 156 -18.46 7.63 7.10
C GLU A 156 -18.59 6.20 7.60
N LEU A 157 -19.79 5.81 7.95
CA LEU A 157 -20.11 4.44 8.35
C LEU A 157 -20.18 3.56 7.11
N GLY A 158 -19.53 2.38 7.17
CA GLY A 158 -19.49 1.41 6.09
C GLY A 158 -20.18 0.10 6.44
N GLY A 159 -20.66 -0.62 5.42
CA GLY A 159 -21.25 -1.94 5.58
C GLY A 159 -22.50 -1.95 6.46
N MET A 160 -22.61 -2.92 7.36
CA MET A 160 -23.79 -3.09 8.23
C MET A 160 -24.02 -1.92 9.18
N ALA A 161 -22.96 -1.27 9.67
CA ALA A 161 -23.07 -0.12 10.55
C ALA A 161 -23.84 1.05 9.90
N ARG A 162 -23.69 1.24 8.58
CA ARG A 162 -24.44 2.22 7.82
C ARG A 162 -25.94 1.90 7.74
N GLU A 163 -26.28 0.65 7.53
CA GLU A 163 -27.69 0.21 7.47
C GLU A 163 -28.36 0.27 8.85
N GLU A 164 -27.61 -0.04 9.90
CA GLU A 164 -28.09 0.06 11.28
C GLU A 164 -28.37 1.52 11.67
N ALA A 165 -27.45 2.44 11.41
CA ALA A 165 -27.64 3.86 11.65
C ALA A 165 -28.88 4.40 10.91
N ARG A 166 -29.07 4.03 9.65
CA ARG A 166 -30.27 4.40 8.87
C ARG A 166 -31.57 3.81 9.42
N SER A 167 -31.50 2.62 10.01
CA SER A 167 -32.68 1.99 10.65
C SER A 167 -33.04 2.70 11.95
N GLU A 168 -32.06 3.18 12.71
CA GLU A 168 -32.30 3.97 13.93
C GLU A 168 -32.87 5.37 13.63
N GLU A 169 -32.41 6.04 12.57
CA GLU A 169 -32.94 7.34 12.12
C GLU A 169 -34.40 7.28 11.67
N ARG A 170 -34.92 6.12 11.26
CA ARG A 170 -36.28 5.91 10.79
C ARG A 170 -37.26 5.51 11.90
N ARG A 171 -36.80 5.31 13.12
CA ARG A 171 -37.62 5.01 14.28
C ARG A 171 -37.96 6.23 15.11
#